data_14765975464f9aa1d82399f0ef243967
#
_entry.id   14765975464f9aa1d82399f0ef243967
#
_cell.length_a   1.000
_cell.length_b   1.000
_cell.length_c   1.000
_cell.angle_alpha   90.00
_cell.angle_beta   90.00
_cell.angle_gamma   90.00
#
_symmetry.space_group_name_H-M   'P 1'
#
loop_
_entity.id
_entity.type
_entity.pdbx_description
1 polymer ?
#
loop_
_entity_poly.entity_id
_entity_poly.type
_entity_poly.pdbx_seq_one_letter_code
_entity_poly.pdbx_strand_id
1 'polypeptide(L)'
;DDKLFFNEKVISIDIDRKIVSTNKRDLYYDNLISTIPFPALLKATHLLYDESVYSWNQVLVFNLGFDSKGNDITNNWVYFPDKELSFYRVGYYDNIFNTERMSLYVELGFTKDAYIDVERWFVRVMDDLKKSGIVTSQALISHSSIIMNPAYVHITEHSLHDVIAKKKILEQHGIYSIGRYGSWTYCSIEDGMVEAKKLSAILDRHSL
;
A
#
# COMPACT_ATOMS: atom_id res chain seq x y z
N ASP A 1 -12.65 -12.82 -17.15
CA ASP A 1 -11.88 -11.71 -17.71
C ASP A 1 -10.51 -12.22 -18.09
N ASP A 2 -10.29 -12.50 -19.36
CA ASP A 2 -9.13 -13.26 -19.91
C ASP A 2 -7.80 -12.50 -19.80
N LYS A 3 -7.82 -11.30 -19.19
CA LYS A 3 -6.67 -10.40 -19.06
C LYS A 3 -6.16 -10.25 -17.63
N LEU A 4 -6.81 -10.88 -16.65
CA LEU A 4 -6.41 -10.83 -15.24
C LEU A 4 -5.82 -12.18 -14.81
N PHE A 5 -4.58 -12.15 -14.34
CA PHE A 5 -3.84 -13.34 -13.91
C PHE A 5 -3.51 -13.22 -12.42
N PHE A 6 -4.24 -13.95 -11.60
CA PHE A 6 -3.99 -14.01 -10.15
C PHE A 6 -2.98 -15.11 -9.81
N ASN A 7 -2.34 -14.95 -8.63
CA ASN A 7 -1.31 -15.87 -8.14
C ASN A 7 -0.16 -16.07 -9.15
N GLU A 8 0.14 -15.01 -9.89
CA GLU A 8 1.25 -14.95 -10.82
C GLU A 8 2.21 -13.84 -10.40
N LYS A 9 3.36 -14.24 -9.85
CA LYS A 9 4.35 -13.33 -9.28
C LYS A 9 5.46 -13.08 -10.28
N VAL A 10 5.78 -11.81 -10.55
CA VAL A 10 6.99 -11.42 -11.29
C VAL A 10 8.23 -11.77 -10.47
N ILE A 11 9.17 -12.48 -11.10
CA ILE A 11 10.43 -12.91 -10.49
C ILE A 11 11.59 -12.03 -10.98
N SER A 12 11.69 -11.78 -12.29
CA SER A 12 12.73 -10.96 -12.89
C SER A 12 12.24 -10.30 -14.17
N ILE A 13 12.93 -9.25 -14.57
CA ILE A 13 12.66 -8.50 -15.81
C ILE A 13 14.00 -8.33 -16.54
N ASP A 14 14.14 -8.96 -17.70
CA ASP A 14 15.24 -8.72 -18.63
C ASP A 14 14.88 -7.49 -19.47
N ILE A 15 15.49 -6.36 -19.14
CA ILE A 15 15.17 -5.07 -19.77
C ILE A 15 15.67 -4.97 -21.21
N ASP A 16 16.76 -5.68 -21.54
CA ASP A 16 17.35 -5.67 -22.89
C ASP A 16 16.55 -6.54 -23.86
N ARG A 17 16.12 -7.71 -23.40
CA ARG A 17 15.31 -8.65 -24.17
C ARG A 17 13.81 -8.37 -24.11
N LYS A 18 13.41 -7.44 -23.24
CA LYS A 18 12.00 -7.11 -22.94
C LYS A 18 11.16 -8.32 -22.54
N ILE A 19 11.69 -9.09 -21.57
CA ILE A 19 11.04 -10.30 -21.06
C ILE A 19 10.75 -10.11 -19.55
N VAL A 20 9.50 -10.36 -19.17
CA VAL A 20 9.08 -10.50 -17.77
C VAL A 20 8.96 -11.99 -17.46
N SER A 21 9.79 -12.50 -16.55
CA SER A 21 9.70 -13.86 -16.04
C SER A 21 8.85 -13.90 -14.77
N THR A 22 7.83 -14.74 -14.79
CA THR A 22 6.96 -14.98 -13.63
C THR A 22 7.21 -16.38 -13.05
N ASN A 23 6.56 -16.70 -11.94
CA ASN A 23 6.56 -18.05 -11.40
C ASN A 23 5.82 -19.09 -12.27
N LYS A 24 5.22 -18.66 -13.41
CA LYS A 24 4.44 -19.54 -14.30
C LYS A 24 4.93 -19.54 -15.74
N ARG A 25 5.45 -18.40 -16.24
CA ARG A 25 5.79 -18.24 -17.66
C ARG A 25 6.66 -17.01 -17.89
N ASP A 26 7.19 -16.91 -19.11
CA ASP A 26 7.83 -15.72 -19.64
C ASP A 26 6.85 -14.95 -20.54
N LEU A 27 6.87 -13.62 -20.42
CA LEU A 27 6.01 -12.70 -21.16
C LEU A 27 6.88 -11.66 -21.85
N TYR A 28 6.69 -11.49 -23.16
CA TYR A 28 7.31 -10.40 -23.90
C TYR A 28 6.45 -9.13 -23.79
N TYR A 29 7.09 -7.96 -23.75
CA TYR A 29 6.39 -6.68 -23.68
C TYR A 29 7.01 -5.66 -24.65
N ASP A 30 6.17 -4.80 -25.22
CA ASP A 30 6.58 -3.57 -25.86
C ASP A 30 6.64 -2.44 -24.84
N ASN A 31 5.61 -2.35 -24.03
CA ASN A 31 5.50 -1.43 -22.90
C ASN A 31 5.10 -2.21 -21.63
N LEU A 32 5.81 -1.97 -20.54
CA LEU A 32 5.56 -2.54 -19.23
C LEU A 32 5.18 -1.43 -18.24
N ILE A 33 3.97 -1.49 -17.70
CA ILE A 33 3.52 -0.55 -16.66
C ILE A 33 3.62 -1.26 -15.31
N SER A 34 4.40 -0.70 -14.40
CA SER A 34 4.62 -1.25 -13.05
C SER A 34 4.04 -0.35 -11.99
N THR A 35 3.30 -0.94 -11.04
CA THR A 35 2.80 -0.25 -9.84
C THR A 35 3.35 -0.85 -8.55
N ILE A 36 4.27 -1.82 -8.65
CA ILE A 36 4.93 -2.43 -7.49
C ILE A 36 5.84 -1.41 -6.79
N PRO A 37 6.24 -1.64 -5.54
CA PRO A 37 7.21 -0.78 -4.86
C PRO A 37 8.47 -0.58 -5.68
N PHE A 38 8.90 0.68 -5.86
CA PHE A 38 10.00 1.03 -6.75
C PHE A 38 11.30 0.25 -6.49
N PRO A 39 11.76 0.04 -5.23
CA PRO A 39 12.94 -0.80 -4.96
C PRO A 39 12.74 -2.27 -5.41
N ALA A 40 11.52 -2.78 -5.35
CA ALA A 40 11.23 -4.13 -5.83
C ALA A 40 11.33 -4.21 -7.36
N LEU A 41 10.91 -3.15 -8.08
CA LEU A 41 11.10 -3.04 -9.52
C LEU A 41 12.59 -2.98 -9.88
N LEU A 42 13.38 -2.14 -9.18
CA LEU A 42 14.82 -2.04 -9.40
C LEU A 42 15.53 -3.40 -9.19
N LYS A 43 15.14 -4.12 -8.15
CA LYS A 43 15.64 -5.47 -7.89
C LYS A 43 15.24 -6.45 -8.98
N ALA A 44 13.99 -6.41 -9.44
CA ALA A 44 13.51 -7.31 -10.50
C ALA A 44 14.18 -7.04 -11.85
N THR A 45 14.56 -5.79 -12.14
CA THR A 45 15.26 -5.38 -13.37
C THR A 45 16.78 -5.49 -13.27
N HIS A 46 17.33 -5.89 -12.11
CA HIS A 46 18.77 -5.95 -11.83
C HIS A 46 19.50 -4.61 -12.02
N LEU A 47 18.78 -3.49 -11.99
CA LEU A 47 19.40 -2.18 -12.01
C LEU A 47 20.10 -1.90 -10.68
N LEU A 48 21.35 -1.45 -10.76
CA LEU A 48 22.12 -1.09 -9.58
C LEU A 48 21.49 0.13 -8.88
N TYR A 49 21.29 0.02 -7.58
CA TYR A 49 20.79 1.09 -6.72
C TYR A 49 21.30 0.92 -5.30
N ASP A 50 21.29 1.97 -4.52
CA ASP A 50 21.60 1.95 -3.10
C ASP A 50 20.31 1.69 -2.30
N GLU A 51 20.20 0.51 -1.68
CA GLU A 51 19.03 0.14 -0.89
C GLU A 51 18.80 1.09 0.30
N SER A 52 19.83 1.73 0.82
CA SER A 52 19.75 2.64 1.97
C SER A 52 18.98 3.93 1.66
N VAL A 53 18.87 4.29 0.38
CA VAL A 53 18.12 5.46 -0.10
C VAL A 53 16.61 5.28 0.09
N TYR A 54 16.15 4.02 0.15
CA TYR A 54 14.73 3.68 0.23
C TYR A 54 14.36 3.16 1.61
N SER A 55 13.52 3.92 2.30
CA SER A 55 13.00 3.52 3.61
C SER A 55 11.47 3.73 3.68
N TRP A 56 10.83 2.95 4.55
CA TRP A 56 9.37 2.98 4.73
C TRP A 56 9.00 2.43 6.10
N ASN A 57 7.73 2.55 6.45
CA ASN A 57 7.16 1.85 7.59
C ASN A 57 6.22 0.72 7.16
N GLN A 58 5.92 -0.17 8.09
CA GLN A 58 4.83 -1.13 7.98
C GLN A 58 3.63 -0.62 8.76
N VAL A 59 2.42 -0.99 8.32
CA VAL A 59 1.18 -0.75 9.07
C VAL A 59 0.40 -2.05 9.16
N LEU A 60 0.09 -2.45 10.39
CA LEU A 60 -0.90 -3.48 10.64
C LEU A 60 -2.27 -2.81 10.73
N VAL A 61 -3.21 -3.30 9.96
CA VAL A 61 -4.60 -2.86 9.98
C VAL A 61 -5.47 -3.99 10.44
N PHE A 62 -6.31 -3.74 11.45
CA PHE A 62 -7.41 -4.60 11.81
C PHE A 62 -8.71 -4.01 11.28
N ASN A 63 -9.50 -4.81 10.55
CA ASN A 63 -10.89 -4.51 10.24
C ASN A 63 -11.76 -5.27 11.22
N LEU A 64 -12.62 -4.54 11.95
CA LEU A 64 -13.40 -5.07 13.06
C LEU A 64 -14.88 -4.79 12.83
N GLY A 65 -15.72 -5.81 12.89
CA GLY A 65 -17.17 -5.69 12.80
C GLY A 65 -17.84 -6.03 14.13
N PHE A 66 -18.77 -5.19 14.58
CA PHE A 66 -19.48 -5.34 15.86
C PHE A 66 -21.00 -5.51 15.63
N ASP A 67 -21.68 -6.00 16.65
CA ASP A 67 -23.13 -6.29 16.61
C ASP A 67 -24.02 -5.04 16.64
N SER A 68 -23.52 -3.93 17.17
CA SER A 68 -24.29 -2.69 17.37
C SER A 68 -23.43 -1.46 17.10
N LYS A 69 -24.08 -0.30 16.97
CA LYS A 69 -23.45 0.99 16.70
C LYS A 69 -22.61 1.46 17.90
N GLY A 70 -21.53 2.16 17.63
CA GLY A 70 -20.70 2.84 18.64
C GLY A 70 -21.26 4.20 19.03
N ASN A 71 -20.56 4.86 19.98
CA ASN A 71 -20.95 6.20 20.46
C ASN A 71 -20.56 7.31 19.46
N ASP A 72 -19.49 7.11 18.70
CA ASP A 72 -19.09 8.05 17.66
C ASP A 72 -19.87 7.76 16.37
N ILE A 73 -20.75 8.70 16.02
CA ILE A 73 -21.62 8.58 14.83
C ILE A 73 -21.31 9.63 13.77
N THR A 74 -20.24 10.41 13.95
CA THR A 74 -19.96 11.57 13.09
C THR A 74 -18.59 11.54 12.43
N ASN A 75 -17.57 11.01 13.12
CA ASN A 75 -16.23 11.01 12.60
C ASN A 75 -16.03 9.89 11.56
N ASN A 76 -15.35 10.19 10.48
CA ASN A 76 -14.92 9.19 9.52
C ASN A 76 -13.65 8.49 9.97
N TRP A 77 -12.75 9.22 10.64
CA TRP A 77 -11.57 8.71 11.34
C TRP A 77 -11.10 9.68 12.41
N VAL A 78 -10.36 9.13 13.39
CA VAL A 78 -9.76 9.89 14.48
C VAL A 78 -8.31 9.45 14.66
N TYR A 79 -7.42 10.42 14.89
CA TYR A 79 -6.03 10.18 15.26
C TYR A 79 -5.86 10.22 16.78
N PHE A 80 -5.05 9.31 17.30
CA PHE A 80 -4.77 9.15 18.72
C PHE A 80 -3.28 9.43 18.96
N PRO A 81 -2.91 10.58 19.53
CA PRO A 81 -1.53 10.92 19.85
C PRO A 81 -1.02 10.26 21.13
N ASP A 82 -1.91 9.62 21.91
CA ASP A 82 -1.58 8.97 23.17
C ASP A 82 -0.70 7.74 22.91
N LYS A 83 0.53 7.77 23.43
CA LYS A 83 1.51 6.69 23.30
C LYS A 83 1.19 5.44 24.10
N GLU A 84 0.24 5.51 25.04
CA GLU A 84 -0.22 4.34 25.79
C GLU A 84 -1.16 3.46 24.97
N LEU A 85 -1.80 4.01 23.92
CA LEU A 85 -2.60 3.25 22.97
C LEU A 85 -1.73 2.61 21.90
N SER A 86 -2.08 1.38 21.50
CA SER A 86 -1.34 0.64 20.49
C SER A 86 -1.56 1.14 19.07
N PHE A 87 -2.62 1.86 18.81
CA PHE A 87 -3.00 2.38 17.52
C PHE A 87 -2.86 3.91 17.45
N TYR A 88 -2.58 4.42 16.26
CA TYR A 88 -2.51 5.86 16.00
C TYR A 88 -3.72 6.41 15.28
N ARG A 89 -4.52 5.55 14.62
CA ARG A 89 -5.72 5.94 13.88
C ARG A 89 -6.80 4.87 13.97
N VAL A 90 -8.02 5.31 14.15
CA VAL A 90 -9.23 4.49 14.02
C VAL A 90 -10.15 5.14 13.02
N GLY A 91 -10.66 4.38 12.07
CA GLY A 91 -11.65 4.85 11.12
C GLY A 91 -12.95 4.10 11.25
N TYR A 92 -14.04 4.78 10.90
CA TYR A 92 -15.41 4.34 11.09
C TYR A 92 -16.07 4.14 9.72
N TYR A 93 -16.02 2.92 9.19
CA TYR A 93 -16.71 2.60 7.92
C TYR A 93 -18.21 2.77 8.02
N ASP A 94 -18.79 2.45 9.19
CA ASP A 94 -20.21 2.58 9.46
C ASP A 94 -20.71 4.03 9.41
N ASN A 95 -19.87 5.01 9.75
CA ASN A 95 -20.20 6.42 9.57
C ASN A 95 -20.09 6.86 8.11
N ILE A 96 -19.06 6.36 7.37
CA ILE A 96 -18.90 6.66 5.94
C ILE A 96 -20.05 6.08 5.12
N PHE A 97 -20.47 4.85 5.42
CA PHE A 97 -21.52 4.13 4.67
C PHE A 97 -22.91 4.22 5.32
N ASN A 98 -23.04 4.93 6.43
CA ASN A 98 -24.29 5.11 7.20
C ASN A 98 -24.97 3.77 7.52
N THR A 99 -24.24 2.86 8.16
CA THR A 99 -24.75 1.54 8.56
C THR A 99 -25.05 1.48 10.06
N GLU A 100 -25.94 0.55 10.46
CA GLU A 100 -26.44 0.42 11.84
C GLU A 100 -25.48 -0.34 12.79
N ARG A 101 -24.44 -0.95 12.28
CA ARG A 101 -23.45 -1.71 13.04
C ARG A 101 -22.09 -1.09 12.91
N MET A 102 -21.37 -0.95 14.03
CA MET A 102 -20.02 -0.40 14.04
C MET A 102 -19.07 -1.28 13.24
N SER A 103 -18.36 -0.65 12.32
CA SER A 103 -17.33 -1.26 11.50
C SER A 103 -16.10 -0.35 11.47
N LEU A 104 -15.00 -0.85 12.03
CA LEU A 104 -13.78 -0.07 12.23
C LEU A 104 -12.64 -0.59 11.38
N TYR A 105 -11.74 0.31 10.98
CA TYR A 105 -10.36 -0.04 10.72
C TYR A 105 -9.44 0.60 11.75
N VAL A 106 -8.49 -0.17 12.27
CA VAL A 106 -7.57 0.26 13.33
C VAL A 106 -6.13 0.08 12.85
N GLU A 107 -5.34 1.15 12.86
CA GLU A 107 -4.01 1.17 12.29
C GLU A 107 -2.91 1.30 13.34
N LEU A 108 -1.93 0.39 13.26
CA LEU A 108 -0.73 0.36 14.08
C LEU A 108 0.52 0.51 13.18
N GLY A 109 1.40 1.44 13.53
CA GLY A 109 2.64 1.70 12.77
C GLY A 109 3.84 0.94 13.33
N PHE A 110 4.68 0.41 12.43
CA PHE A 110 5.90 -0.34 12.76
C PHE A 110 7.06 0.07 11.86
N THR A 111 8.28 -0.13 12.33
CA THR A 111 9.46 0.00 11.48
C THR A 111 9.48 -1.08 10.39
N LYS A 112 10.18 -0.83 9.27
CA LYS A 112 10.20 -1.73 8.10
C LYS A 112 10.64 -3.17 8.41
N ASP A 113 11.47 -3.35 9.43
CA ASP A 113 12.06 -4.63 9.80
C ASP A 113 11.44 -5.27 11.06
N ALA A 114 10.34 -4.66 11.58
CA ALA A 114 9.68 -5.18 12.77
C ALA A 114 8.99 -6.53 12.49
N TYR A 115 9.17 -7.47 13.40
CA TYR A 115 8.33 -8.67 13.46
C TYR A 115 6.97 -8.30 14.09
N ILE A 116 5.87 -8.63 13.42
CA ILE A 116 4.52 -8.29 13.84
C ILE A 116 3.79 -9.56 14.23
N ASP A 117 3.62 -9.77 15.54
CA ASP A 117 2.76 -10.82 16.08
C ASP A 117 1.30 -10.34 16.07
N VAL A 118 0.57 -10.71 15.02
CA VAL A 118 -0.79 -10.24 14.75
C VAL A 118 -1.74 -10.59 15.89
N GLU A 119 -1.67 -11.81 16.44
CA GLU A 119 -2.56 -12.27 17.51
C GLU A 119 -2.35 -11.49 18.81
N ARG A 120 -1.11 -11.26 19.18
CA ARG A 120 -0.76 -10.43 20.34
C ARG A 120 -1.27 -9.00 20.19
N TRP A 121 -1.09 -8.41 18.99
CA TRP A 121 -1.56 -7.05 18.72
C TRP A 121 -3.08 -6.97 18.67
N PHE A 122 -3.76 -8.01 18.19
CA PHE A 122 -5.22 -8.07 18.22
C PHE A 122 -5.77 -7.97 19.65
N VAL A 123 -5.24 -8.77 20.57
CA VAL A 123 -5.64 -8.71 21.99
C VAL A 123 -5.42 -7.31 22.57
N ARG A 124 -4.24 -6.73 22.32
CA ARG A 124 -3.89 -5.39 22.80
C ARG A 124 -4.82 -4.31 22.23
N VAL A 125 -5.13 -4.37 20.93
CA VAL A 125 -6.04 -3.42 20.28
C VAL A 125 -7.44 -3.50 20.88
N MET A 126 -7.98 -4.70 21.11
CA MET A 126 -9.29 -4.86 21.73
C MET A 126 -9.36 -4.27 23.13
N ASP A 127 -8.31 -4.41 23.93
CA ASP A 127 -8.22 -3.82 25.25
C ASP A 127 -8.12 -2.28 25.16
N ASP A 128 -7.32 -1.75 24.25
CA ASP A 128 -7.14 -0.31 24.06
C ASP A 128 -8.40 0.36 23.49
N LEU A 129 -9.16 -0.31 22.61
CA LEU A 129 -10.47 0.18 22.15
C LEU A 129 -11.49 0.29 23.28
N LYS A 130 -11.47 -0.63 24.25
CA LYS A 130 -12.28 -0.53 25.46
C LYS A 130 -11.78 0.58 26.39
N LYS A 131 -10.48 0.66 26.62
CA LYS A 131 -9.84 1.69 27.45
C LYS A 131 -10.13 3.10 26.92
N SER A 132 -10.14 3.29 25.60
CA SER A 132 -10.46 4.57 24.96
C SER A 132 -11.95 4.88 24.86
N GLY A 133 -12.84 3.96 25.27
CA GLY A 133 -14.29 4.13 25.21
C GLY A 133 -14.90 4.01 23.80
N ILE A 134 -14.12 3.59 22.79
CA ILE A 134 -14.62 3.34 21.43
C ILE A 134 -15.53 2.12 21.44
N VAL A 135 -15.10 1.06 22.10
CA VAL A 135 -15.89 -0.15 22.36
C VAL A 135 -16.34 -0.13 23.82
N THR A 136 -17.62 -0.23 24.07
CA THR A 136 -18.19 -0.25 25.44
C THR A 136 -18.91 -1.58 25.71
N SER A 137 -20.07 -1.79 25.09
CA SER A 137 -20.89 -2.99 25.24
C SER A 137 -21.01 -3.82 23.96
N GLN A 138 -20.48 -3.31 22.85
CA GLN A 138 -20.58 -3.98 21.55
C GLN A 138 -19.79 -5.30 21.55
N ALA A 139 -20.42 -6.36 21.03
CA ALA A 139 -19.78 -7.64 20.84
C ALA A 139 -19.11 -7.70 19.45
N LEU A 140 -17.85 -8.14 19.41
CA LEU A 140 -17.15 -8.37 18.13
C LEU A 140 -17.80 -9.55 17.41
N ILE A 141 -18.22 -9.35 16.15
CA ILE A 141 -18.83 -10.39 15.30
C ILE A 141 -17.79 -11.02 14.38
N SER A 142 -16.91 -10.19 13.79
CA SER A 142 -15.90 -10.64 12.84
C SER A 142 -14.70 -9.72 12.85
N HIS A 143 -13.55 -10.23 12.46
CA HIS A 143 -12.37 -9.45 12.24
C HIS A 143 -11.52 -10.02 11.10
N SER A 144 -10.71 -9.16 10.51
CA SER A 144 -9.63 -9.54 9.61
C SER A 144 -8.44 -8.60 9.83
N SER A 145 -7.27 -9.00 9.39
CA SER A 145 -6.06 -8.19 9.48
C SER A 145 -5.29 -8.20 8.18
N ILE A 146 -4.54 -7.13 7.94
CA ILE A 146 -3.58 -7.03 6.84
C ILE A 146 -2.34 -6.28 7.31
N ILE A 147 -1.16 -6.77 6.92
CA ILE A 147 0.09 -6.05 7.06
C ILE A 147 0.42 -5.41 5.71
N MET A 148 0.42 -4.08 5.68
CA MET A 148 0.89 -3.31 4.53
C MET A 148 2.41 -3.12 4.65
N ASN A 149 3.17 -3.63 3.69
CA ASN A 149 4.62 -3.52 3.64
C ASN A 149 5.11 -3.40 2.18
N PRO A 150 5.54 -2.24 1.73
CA PRO A 150 5.56 -0.95 2.42
C PRO A 150 4.15 -0.36 2.65
N ALA A 151 3.99 0.44 3.71
CA ALA A 151 2.77 1.22 3.95
C ALA A 151 2.97 2.69 3.57
N TYR A 152 3.82 3.40 4.30
CA TYR A 152 4.20 4.78 3.97
C TYR A 152 5.67 4.82 3.64
N VAL A 153 5.98 5.30 2.42
CA VAL A 153 7.36 5.49 1.98
C VAL A 153 7.91 6.79 2.56
N HIS A 154 9.19 6.78 2.93
CA HIS A 154 9.87 8.00 3.38
C HIS A 154 10.47 8.70 2.15
N ILE A 155 10.04 9.93 1.95
CA ILE A 155 10.47 10.75 0.83
C ILE A 155 11.61 11.64 1.30
N THR A 156 12.79 11.45 0.72
CA THR A 156 13.97 12.26 0.96
C THR A 156 14.45 12.88 -0.35
N GLU A 157 15.28 13.90 -0.29
CA GLU A 157 15.90 14.49 -1.49
C GLU A 157 16.67 13.43 -2.29
N HIS A 158 17.41 12.55 -1.60
CA HIS A 158 18.14 11.45 -2.22
C HIS A 158 17.20 10.47 -2.94
N SER A 159 16.11 10.04 -2.29
CA SER A 159 15.15 9.13 -2.93
C SER A 159 14.46 9.76 -4.12
N LEU A 160 14.12 11.05 -4.07
CA LEU A 160 13.52 11.77 -5.19
C LEU A 160 14.45 11.80 -6.40
N HIS A 161 15.72 12.16 -6.20
CA HIS A 161 16.71 12.20 -7.27
C HIS A 161 16.96 10.82 -7.88
N ASP A 162 17.12 9.79 -7.05
CA ASP A 162 17.36 8.44 -7.54
C ASP A 162 16.15 7.89 -8.32
N VAL A 163 14.93 8.09 -7.83
CA VAL A 163 13.69 7.69 -8.52
C VAL A 163 13.61 8.34 -9.89
N ILE A 164 13.84 9.66 -9.99
CA ILE A 164 13.80 10.38 -11.27
C ILE A 164 14.85 9.82 -12.25
N ALA A 165 16.08 9.61 -11.78
CA ALA A 165 17.15 9.09 -12.62
C ALA A 165 16.87 7.66 -13.11
N LYS A 166 16.42 6.77 -12.22
CA LYS A 166 16.12 5.37 -12.54
C LYS A 166 14.87 5.23 -13.42
N LYS A 167 13.83 6.03 -13.21
CA LYS A 167 12.66 6.05 -14.11
C LYS A 167 13.05 6.39 -15.55
N LYS A 168 13.94 7.37 -15.76
CA LYS A 168 14.44 7.70 -17.10
C LYS A 168 15.16 6.53 -17.77
N ILE A 169 15.94 5.74 -17.02
CA ILE A 169 16.60 4.55 -17.55
C ILE A 169 15.53 3.50 -17.93
N LEU A 170 14.57 3.23 -17.04
CA LEU A 170 13.51 2.26 -17.28
C LEU A 170 12.65 2.63 -18.49
N GLU A 171 12.32 3.93 -18.66
CA GLU A 171 11.54 4.44 -19.79
C GLU A 171 12.23 4.20 -21.15
N GLN A 172 13.56 4.23 -21.20
CA GLN A 172 14.32 3.88 -22.42
C GLN A 172 14.12 2.43 -22.85
N HIS A 173 13.77 1.55 -21.92
CA HIS A 173 13.45 0.14 -22.15
C HIS A 173 11.94 -0.14 -22.23
N GLY A 174 11.10 0.93 -22.27
CA GLY A 174 9.65 0.79 -22.33
C GLY A 174 9.00 0.40 -21.00
N ILE A 175 9.67 0.66 -19.86
CA ILE A 175 9.17 0.35 -18.52
C ILE A 175 8.76 1.64 -17.81
N TYR A 176 7.48 1.73 -17.45
CA TYR A 176 6.89 2.89 -16.80
C TYR A 176 6.45 2.53 -15.38
N SER A 177 7.07 3.15 -14.39
CA SER A 177 6.71 2.95 -12.98
C SER A 177 5.82 4.07 -12.50
N ILE A 178 4.60 3.76 -12.09
CA ILE A 178 3.55 4.73 -11.71
C ILE A 178 2.83 4.34 -10.41
N GLY A 179 2.03 5.27 -9.91
CA GLY A 179 1.24 5.10 -8.68
C GLY A 179 2.06 5.30 -7.41
N ARG A 180 1.39 5.24 -6.28
CA ARG A 180 1.95 5.59 -4.97
C ARG A 180 3.28 4.89 -4.66
N TYR A 181 3.35 3.60 -4.90
CA TYR A 181 4.56 2.81 -4.62
C TYR A 181 5.54 2.78 -5.79
N GLY A 182 5.02 2.76 -7.04
CA GLY A 182 5.85 2.79 -8.24
C GLY A 182 6.55 4.13 -8.47
N SER A 183 5.93 5.23 -8.06
CA SER A 183 6.54 6.57 -8.07
C SER A 183 7.26 6.92 -6.77
N TRP A 184 7.27 6.02 -5.78
CA TRP A 184 7.86 6.20 -4.45
C TRP A 184 7.48 7.53 -3.80
N THR A 185 6.18 7.81 -3.77
CA THR A 185 5.62 9.10 -3.35
C THR A 185 4.39 8.92 -2.46
N TYR A 186 3.97 10.01 -1.85
CA TYR A 186 2.67 10.09 -1.19
C TYR A 186 1.69 10.77 -2.12
N CYS A 187 0.66 10.06 -2.54
CA CYS A 187 -0.35 10.57 -3.46
C CYS A 187 -1.77 10.07 -3.07
N SER A 188 -2.77 10.80 -3.51
CA SER A 188 -4.17 10.41 -3.42
C SER A 188 -4.54 9.40 -4.52
N ILE A 189 -5.76 8.86 -4.45
CA ILE A 189 -6.31 8.05 -5.54
C ILE A 189 -6.46 8.88 -6.80
N GLU A 190 -6.87 10.15 -6.68
CA GLU A 190 -7.02 11.08 -7.81
C GLU A 190 -5.67 11.33 -8.50
N ASP A 191 -4.60 11.57 -7.74
CA ASP A 191 -3.25 11.74 -8.31
C ASP A 191 -2.83 10.52 -9.13
N GLY A 192 -3.12 9.32 -8.64
CA GLY A 192 -2.87 8.06 -9.36
C GLY A 192 -3.66 7.95 -10.67
N MET A 193 -4.92 8.38 -10.68
CA MET A 193 -5.74 8.43 -11.90
C MET A 193 -5.19 9.45 -12.91
N VAL A 194 -4.76 10.62 -12.44
CA VAL A 194 -4.16 11.66 -13.29
C VAL A 194 -2.83 11.18 -13.87
N GLU A 195 -1.99 10.50 -13.08
CA GLU A 195 -0.73 9.92 -13.56
C GLU A 195 -0.98 8.87 -14.65
N ALA A 196 -1.92 7.95 -14.42
CA ALA A 196 -2.29 6.94 -15.41
C ALA A 196 -2.81 7.55 -16.73
N LYS A 197 -3.66 8.60 -16.64
CA LYS A 197 -4.16 9.33 -17.82
C LYS A 197 -3.03 10.01 -18.60
N LYS A 198 -2.05 10.61 -17.92
CA LYS A 198 -0.88 11.23 -18.56
C LYS A 198 -0.04 10.18 -19.28
N LEU A 199 0.20 9.03 -18.64
CA LEU A 199 0.96 7.94 -19.26
C LEU A 199 0.25 7.38 -20.50
N SER A 200 -1.08 7.13 -20.44
CA SER A 200 -1.84 6.69 -21.60
C SER A 200 -1.66 7.63 -22.80
N ALA A 201 -1.77 8.95 -22.58
CA ALA A 201 -1.59 9.94 -23.64
C ALA A 201 -0.16 9.98 -24.25
N ILE A 202 0.86 9.55 -23.48
CA ILE A 202 2.24 9.40 -23.98
C ILE A 202 2.33 8.14 -24.85
N LEU A 203 1.81 7.01 -24.38
CA LEU A 203 1.89 5.74 -25.08
C LEU A 203 1.10 5.75 -26.40
N ASP A 204 -0.06 6.39 -26.44
CA ASP A 204 -0.87 6.56 -27.67
C ASP A 204 -0.13 7.31 -28.77
N ARG A 205 0.73 8.30 -28.41
CA ARG A 205 1.53 9.06 -29.37
C ARG A 205 2.70 8.25 -29.98
N HIS A 206 3.16 7.22 -29.29
CA HIS A 206 4.25 6.36 -29.77
C HIS A 206 3.72 5.16 -30.59
N SER A 207 2.40 4.98 -30.64
CA SER A 207 1.73 3.92 -31.39
C SER A 207 1.29 4.35 -32.80
N LEU A 208 1.53 5.61 -33.16
CA LEU A 208 1.30 6.22 -34.49
C LEU A 208 2.62 6.45 -35.20
#